data_4f71b8fd3e23f4e69514eba80e46cd57
#
_entry.id   4f71b8fd3e23f4e69514eba80e46cd57
#
_cell.length_a   1.000
_cell.length_b   1.000
_cell.length_c   1.000
_cell.angle_alpha   90.00
_cell.angle_beta   90.00
_cell.angle_gamma   90.00
#
_symmetry.space_group_name_H-M   'P 1'
#
loop_
_entity.id
_entity.type
_entity.pdbx_description
1 polymer ?
#
loop_
_entity_poly.entity_id
_entity_poly.type
_entity_poly.pdbx_seq_one_letter_code
_entity_poly.pdbx_strand_id
1 'polypeptide(L)' 'MYYKNKKELKGADGMIFIFPEKEYRTFWNKNTYLDLDIYWLDNDSVVGKDYLPNILKTKKIFTVDSGKEVNKVVEIVR' A
#
# COMPACT_ATOMS: atom_id res chain seq x y z
N MET A 1 8.05 -0.48 5.40
CA MET A 1 7.72 -1.67 4.64
C MET A 1 7.97 -1.42 3.16
N TYR A 2 8.71 -2.33 2.52
CA TYR A 2 9.19 -2.06 1.18
C TYR A 2 9.15 -3.31 0.32
N TYR A 3 8.60 -3.17 -0.90
CA TYR A 3 8.69 -4.19 -1.92
C TYR A 3 9.77 -3.76 -2.92
N LYS A 4 10.90 -4.43 -2.92
CA LYS A 4 11.96 -4.14 -3.88
C LYS A 4 11.68 -4.84 -5.21
N ASN A 5 11.20 -6.06 -5.17
CA ASN A 5 10.84 -6.83 -6.36
C ASN A 5 9.96 -8.02 -5.96
N LYS A 6 9.43 -8.73 -6.95
CA LYS A 6 8.56 -9.89 -6.69
C LYS A 6 9.24 -11.02 -5.93
N LYS A 7 10.54 -11.16 -6.06
CA LYS A 7 11.29 -12.21 -5.36
C LYS A 7 11.23 -12.02 -3.85
N GLU A 8 11.21 -10.80 -3.38
CA GLU A 8 11.15 -10.49 -1.95
C GLU A 8 9.77 -10.78 -1.34
N LEU A 9 8.76 -10.93 -2.17
CA LEU A 9 7.42 -11.33 -1.72
C LEU A 9 7.33 -12.83 -1.44
N LYS A 10 8.35 -13.60 -1.81
CA LYS A 10 8.40 -15.06 -1.59
C LYS A 10 7.17 -15.78 -2.16
N GLY A 11 6.72 -15.35 -3.34
CA GLY A 11 5.56 -15.93 -4.01
C GLY A 11 4.22 -15.33 -3.61
N ALA A 12 4.18 -14.40 -2.69
CA ALA A 12 2.95 -13.69 -2.34
C ALA A 12 2.61 -12.63 -3.38
N ASP A 13 1.32 -12.37 -3.59
CA ASP A 13 0.85 -11.33 -4.52
C ASP A 13 0.65 -9.99 -3.84
N GLY A 14 0.77 -9.92 -2.54
CA GLY A 14 0.57 -8.70 -1.79
C GLY A 14 0.68 -8.90 -0.30
N MET A 15 0.20 -7.92 0.44
CA MET A 15 0.35 -7.87 1.89
C MET A 15 -0.86 -7.20 2.53
N ILE A 16 -1.24 -7.68 3.71
CA ILE A 16 -2.33 -7.10 4.50
C ILE A 16 -1.73 -6.51 5.77
N PHE A 17 -2.06 -5.25 6.04
CA PHE A 17 -1.69 -4.57 7.27
C PHE A 17 -2.92 -4.44 8.14
N ILE A 18 -2.85 -4.94 9.35
CA ILE A 18 -3.95 -4.85 10.33
C ILE A 18 -3.44 -4.02 11.49
N PHE A 19 -4.16 -2.93 11.78
CA PHE A 19 -3.80 -2.01 12.85
C PHE A 19 -4.84 -2.10 13.98
N PRO A 20 -4.41 -1.90 15.23
CA PRO A 20 -5.34 -1.99 16.37
C PRO A 20 -6.34 -0.83 16.41
N GLU A 21 -6.00 0.31 15.83
CA GLU A 21 -6.82 1.52 15.86
C GLU A 21 -7.06 2.06 14.47
N LYS A 22 -8.18 2.78 14.32
CA LYS A 22 -8.50 3.47 13.07
C LYS A 22 -7.81 4.82 13.08
N GLU A 23 -7.06 5.11 12.03
CA GLU A 23 -6.35 6.37 11.85
C GLU A 23 -6.27 6.71 10.37
N TYR A 24 -6.01 7.99 10.06
CA TYR A 24 -5.60 8.38 8.73
C TYR A 24 -4.24 7.79 8.45
N ARG A 25 -4.08 7.15 7.30
CA ARG A 25 -2.85 6.45 6.96
C ARG A 25 -2.30 7.00 5.66
N THR A 26 -0.96 7.10 5.59
CA THR A 26 -0.24 7.52 4.40
C THR A 26 0.82 6.47 4.08
N PHE A 27 0.88 6.07 2.83
CA PHE A 27 1.91 5.16 2.35
C PHE A 27 2.73 5.87 1.27
N TRP A 28 4.02 5.55 1.22
CA TRP A 28 4.94 6.13 0.26
C TRP A 28 5.66 5.02 -0.52
N ASN A 29 6.22 5.39 -1.66
CA ASN A 29 6.92 4.43 -2.52
C ASN A 29 8.45 4.44 -2.35
N LYS A 30 8.95 5.01 -1.27
CA LYS A 30 10.39 4.98 -0.97
C LYS A 30 10.88 3.53 -0.91
N ASN A 31 11.92 3.21 -1.69
CA ASN A 31 12.47 1.86 -1.81
C ASN A 31 11.45 0.79 -2.26
N THR A 32 10.39 1.21 -2.93
CA THR A 32 9.37 0.30 -3.47
C THR A 32 9.55 0.22 -4.98
N TYR A 33 9.91 -0.96 -5.47
CA TYR A 33 10.24 -1.19 -6.88
C TYR A 33 9.17 -1.96 -7.64
N LEU A 34 7.99 -2.09 -7.06
CA LEU A 34 6.82 -2.70 -7.69
C LEU A 34 5.66 -1.70 -7.65
N ASP A 35 4.82 -1.76 -8.68
CA ASP A 35 3.57 -1.00 -8.70
C ASP A 35 2.56 -1.71 -7.82
N LEU A 36 1.89 -0.96 -6.96
CA LEU A 36 0.95 -1.52 -5.98
C LEU A 36 -0.44 -0.89 -6.13
N ASP A 37 -1.47 -1.73 -6.00
CA ASP A 37 -2.81 -1.27 -5.73
C ASP A 37 -3.03 -1.29 -4.22
N ILE A 38 -3.48 -0.17 -3.68
CA ILE A 38 -3.71 0.01 -2.25
C ILE A 38 -5.21 0.06 -2.00
N TYR A 39 -5.70 -0.83 -1.16
CA TYR A 39 -7.09 -0.84 -0.73
C TYR A 39 -7.16 -0.44 0.74
N TRP A 40 -7.95 0.61 0.99
CA TRP A 40 -8.15 1.14 2.34
C TRP A 40 -9.42 0.54 2.91
N LEU A 41 -9.35 -0.07 4.10
CA LEU A 41 -10.50 -0.74 4.70
C LEU A 41 -10.82 -0.19 6.09
N ASP A 42 -12.11 -0.03 6.33
CA ASP A 42 -12.66 0.21 7.66
C ASP A 42 -13.29 -1.12 8.08
N ASN A 43 -12.65 -1.80 9.03
CA ASN A 43 -12.93 -3.20 9.36
C ASN A 43 -12.77 -4.06 8.08
N ASP A 44 -13.87 -4.62 7.56
CA ASP A 44 -13.83 -5.45 6.36
C ASP A 44 -14.42 -4.75 5.12
N SER A 45 -14.76 -3.46 5.26
CA SER A 45 -15.35 -2.68 4.16
C SER A 45 -14.28 -1.87 3.44
N VAL A 46 -14.18 -2.01 2.14
CA VAL A 46 -13.30 -1.19 1.32
C VAL A 46 -13.89 0.21 1.22
N VAL A 47 -13.16 1.20 1.72
CA VAL A 47 -13.61 2.60 1.71
C VAL A 47 -12.83 3.45 0.71
N GLY A 48 -11.81 2.90 0.08
CA GLY A 48 -11.05 3.61 -0.94
C GLY A 48 -10.01 2.72 -1.58
N LYS A 49 -9.48 3.20 -2.70
CA LYS A 49 -8.43 2.52 -3.46
C LYS A 49 -7.51 3.58 -4.05
N ASP A 50 -6.22 3.29 -4.03
CA ASP A 50 -5.21 4.13 -4.67
C ASP A 50 -4.20 3.28 -5.42
N TYR A 51 -3.51 3.91 -6.36
CA TYR A 51 -2.39 3.31 -7.07
C TYR A 51 -1.10 3.93 -6.56
N LEU A 52 -0.18 3.10 -6.10
CA LEU A 52 1.14 3.53 -5.65
C LEU A 52 2.18 3.09 -6.69
N PRO A 53 2.61 4.00 -7.59
CA PRO A 53 3.61 3.66 -8.59
C PRO A 53 4.97 3.43 -7.94
N ASN A 54 5.82 2.61 -8.56
CA ASN A 54 7.15 2.34 -8.03
C ASN A 54 8.04 3.58 -8.13
N ILE A 55 9.07 3.62 -7.28
CA ILE A 55 9.99 4.76 -7.19
C ILE A 55 10.79 4.98 -8.49
N LEU A 56 11.01 3.92 -9.27
CA LEU A 56 11.74 4.02 -10.53
C LEU A 56 10.95 4.80 -11.58
N LYS A 57 9.62 4.73 -11.54
CA LYS A 57 8.75 5.52 -12.42
C LYS A 57 8.65 6.96 -11.99
N THR A 58 8.44 7.19 -10.71
CA THR A 58 8.19 8.54 -10.19
C THR A 58 9.46 9.34 -10.02
N LYS A 59 10.58 8.68 -9.75
CA LYS A 59 11.89 9.28 -9.47
C LYS A 59 11.90 10.24 -8.28
N LYS A 60 10.75 10.41 -7.63
CA LYS A 60 10.56 11.19 -6.41
C LYS A 60 9.63 10.38 -5.52
N ILE A 61 9.71 10.62 -4.22
CA ILE A 61 8.79 9.96 -3.29
C ILE A 61 7.36 10.38 -3.62
N PHE A 62 6.52 9.39 -3.85
CA PHE A 62 5.11 9.54 -4.13
C PHE A 62 4.33 8.98 -2.95
N THR A 63 3.28 9.68 -2.51
CA THR A 63 2.48 9.26 -1.38
C THR A 63 1.01 9.11 -1.76
N VAL A 64 0.33 8.21 -1.08
CA VAL A 64 -1.12 8.05 -1.16
C VAL A 64 -1.69 8.05 0.25
N ASP A 65 -2.83 8.69 0.42
CA ASP A 65 -3.49 8.84 1.71
C ASP A 65 -4.82 8.10 1.73
N SER A 66 -5.18 7.57 2.89
CA SER A 66 -6.46 6.89 3.04
C SER A 66 -7.66 7.82 2.88
N GLY A 67 -7.51 9.09 3.20
CA GLY A 67 -8.61 10.06 3.17
C GLY A 67 -9.68 9.83 4.23
N LYS A 68 -9.62 8.72 4.93
CA LYS A 68 -10.53 8.31 6.00
C LYS A 68 -9.74 7.57 7.05
N GLU A 69 -10.31 7.45 8.25
CA GLU A 69 -9.72 6.62 9.29
C GLU A 69 -9.93 5.15 8.93
N VAL A 70 -8.84 4.41 8.86
CA VAL A 70 -8.86 2.99 8.46
C VAL A 70 -8.01 2.17 9.43
N ASN A 71 -8.36 0.91 9.59
CA ASN A 71 -7.61 -0.02 10.44
C ASN A 71 -7.04 -1.21 9.67
N LYS A 72 -7.23 -1.25 8.38
CA LYS A 72 -6.71 -2.32 7.55
C LYS A 72 -6.32 -1.77 6.18
N VAL A 73 -5.20 -2.24 5.65
CA VAL A 73 -4.73 -1.86 4.33
C VAL A 73 -4.30 -3.12 3.59
N VAL A 74 -4.76 -3.28 2.36
CA VAL A 74 -4.34 -4.38 1.50
C VAL A 74 -3.53 -3.80 0.35
N GLU A 75 -2.30 -4.30 0.18
CA GLU A 75 -1.46 -3.96 -0.96
C GLU A 75 -1.40 -5.15 -1.90
N ILE A 76 -1.67 -4.93 -3.16
CA ILE A 76 -1.63 -5.98 -4.19
C ILE A 76 -0.68 -5.52 -5.29
N VAL A 77 0.25 -6.40 -5.66
CA VAL A 77 1.18 -6.13 -6.76
C VAL A 77 0.43 -6.21 -8.08
N ARG A 78 0.63 -5.18 -8.88
CA ARG A 78 0.08 -5.15 -10.24
C ARG A 78 0.80 -6.09 -11.18
#